data_add44bd847451d5f5f37141e2e1b67a1
#
_entry.id   add44bd847451d5f5f37141e2e1b67a1
#
_cell.length_a   1.000
_cell.length_b   1.000
_cell.length_c   1.000
_cell.angle_alpha   90.00
_cell.angle_beta   90.00
_cell.angle_gamma   90.00
#
_symmetry.space_group_name_H-M   'P 1'
#
loop_
_entity.id
_entity.type
_entity.pdbx_description
1 polymer ?
#
loop_
_entity_poly.entity_id
_entity_poly.type
_entity_poly.pdbx_seq_one_letter_code
_entity_poly.pdbx_strand_id
1 'polypeptide(L)'
;MLTYLQWGLWAAKRCVLSGLIVFIAFQGFLMLIKKRTPRQYKEFPKMLLVAEFLLSVYICTIMDITGILGGLQFAFSPSNLLGFFSVPFVGASIKMVTLNFLLFVPYGFLVFFCFRDSKLNWFKALLIGFITSLLIECTQAFTGRMTEIDDLLINTAGYVAGYLVAEGFHRIIVAKTRKRGILQCLLTILASVLLLFLLSFIANGDALQAEEDAYYNDIASLGGTRDEELAVLTALNVYIKGNEYDVLNNENSIYDTLYTDIGMDISNRSSLYAVEEYKENDRPQMDKEKIYFEIKYSEPQTFRFYSNREWVMSDVEYMLYCADEGELWYGASEKDIHFHAYYDSNEYPYEKDEMLMDDLDDWLKNQ
;
A
#
# COMPACT_ATOMS: atom_id res chain seq x y z
N MET A 1 -3.35 -9.39 -9.80
CA MET A 1 -4.65 -9.81 -9.23
C MET A 1 -4.57 -11.08 -8.38
N LEU A 2 -3.96 -12.17 -8.85
CA LEU A 2 -3.77 -13.39 -8.04
C LEU A 2 -2.99 -13.12 -6.74
N THR A 3 -1.96 -12.30 -6.79
CA THR A 3 -1.13 -11.89 -5.64
C THR A 3 -1.96 -11.20 -4.55
N TYR A 4 -2.81 -10.25 -4.93
CA TYR A 4 -3.69 -9.53 -3.97
C TYR A 4 -4.73 -10.46 -3.34
N LEU A 5 -5.26 -11.44 -4.10
CA LEU A 5 -6.14 -12.46 -3.53
C LEU A 5 -5.41 -13.32 -2.50
N GLN A 6 -4.17 -13.70 -2.78
CA GLN A 6 -3.33 -14.45 -1.83
C GLN A 6 -3.05 -13.63 -0.57
N TRP A 7 -2.72 -12.35 -0.71
CA TRP A 7 -2.53 -11.43 0.42
C TRP A 7 -3.79 -11.28 1.26
N GLY A 8 -4.96 -11.10 0.62
CA GLY A 8 -6.25 -11.04 1.31
C GLY A 8 -6.56 -12.32 2.09
N LEU A 9 -6.31 -13.49 1.51
CA LEU A 9 -6.48 -14.79 2.17
C LEU A 9 -5.51 -14.98 3.34
N TRP A 10 -4.26 -14.51 3.19
CA TRP A 10 -3.28 -14.57 4.25
C TRP A 10 -3.62 -13.63 5.41
N ALA A 11 -4.07 -12.40 5.12
CA ALA A 11 -4.59 -11.46 6.10
C ALA A 11 -5.80 -12.07 6.84
N ALA A 12 -6.77 -12.65 6.12
CA ALA A 12 -7.92 -13.32 6.73
C ALA A 12 -7.49 -14.47 7.66
N LYS A 13 -6.48 -15.27 7.26
CA LYS A 13 -5.94 -16.35 8.09
C LYS A 13 -5.31 -15.82 9.39
N ARG A 14 -4.58 -14.71 9.34
CA ARG A 14 -4.02 -14.06 10.56
C ARG A 14 -5.12 -13.54 11.47
N CYS A 15 -6.20 -13.03 10.92
CA CYS A 15 -7.29 -12.42 11.65
C CYS A 15 -8.32 -13.40 12.23
N VAL A 16 -8.16 -14.72 12.07
CA VAL A 16 -9.11 -15.72 12.61
C VAL A 16 -9.20 -15.63 14.14
N LEU A 17 -8.07 -15.50 14.84
CA LEU A 17 -8.06 -15.45 16.30
C LEU A 17 -8.65 -14.13 16.83
N SER A 18 -8.27 -13.00 16.26
CA SER A 18 -8.84 -11.68 16.61
C SER A 18 -10.32 -11.61 16.26
N GLY A 19 -10.74 -12.16 15.12
CA GLY A 19 -12.14 -12.30 14.75
C GLY A 19 -12.94 -13.17 15.71
N LEU A 20 -12.35 -14.24 16.23
CA LEU A 20 -12.99 -15.07 17.26
C LEU A 20 -13.23 -14.29 18.56
N ILE A 21 -12.24 -13.49 18.99
CA ILE A 21 -12.35 -12.65 20.18
C ILE A 21 -13.48 -11.62 19.99
N VAL A 22 -13.48 -10.92 18.85
CA VAL A 22 -14.53 -9.94 18.50
C VAL A 22 -15.90 -10.61 18.43
N PHE A 23 -15.99 -11.80 17.85
CA PHE A 23 -17.24 -12.57 17.80
C PHE A 23 -17.76 -12.90 19.20
N ILE A 24 -16.90 -13.41 20.09
CA ILE A 24 -17.29 -13.74 21.48
C ILE A 24 -17.75 -12.48 22.21
N ALA A 25 -17.01 -11.37 22.09
CA ALA A 25 -17.37 -10.09 22.70
C ALA A 25 -18.72 -9.58 22.18
N PHE A 26 -18.96 -9.67 20.88
CA PHE A 26 -20.23 -9.30 20.24
C PHE A 26 -21.39 -10.18 20.73
N GLN A 27 -21.21 -11.50 20.85
CA GLN A 27 -22.20 -12.40 21.39
C GLN A 27 -22.52 -12.04 22.85
N GLY A 28 -21.50 -11.80 23.68
CA GLY A 28 -21.66 -11.37 25.08
C GLY A 28 -22.44 -10.04 25.18
N PHE A 29 -22.10 -9.05 24.36
CA PHE A 29 -22.81 -7.79 24.31
C PHE A 29 -24.28 -7.95 23.91
N LEU A 30 -24.60 -8.77 22.91
CA LEU A 30 -25.98 -9.04 22.51
C LEU A 30 -26.78 -9.76 23.60
N MET A 31 -26.14 -10.62 24.40
CA MET A 31 -26.78 -11.25 25.56
C MET A 31 -27.08 -10.23 26.65
N LEU A 32 -26.17 -9.31 26.95
CA LEU A 32 -26.33 -8.28 27.97
C LEU A 32 -27.47 -7.32 27.65
N ILE A 33 -27.64 -6.92 26.41
CA ILE A 33 -28.72 -5.99 26.03
C ILE A 33 -30.06 -6.67 25.78
N LYS A 34 -30.18 -7.99 25.98
CA LYS A 34 -31.42 -8.78 25.80
C LYS A 34 -32.15 -8.54 24.47
N LYS A 35 -31.46 -8.05 23.43
CA LYS A 35 -32.06 -7.70 22.15
C LYS A 35 -32.25 -8.87 21.19
N ARG A 36 -31.82 -10.08 21.56
CA ARG A 36 -32.04 -11.25 20.71
C ARG A 36 -33.44 -11.81 20.95
N THR A 37 -34.31 -11.59 19.97
CA THR A 37 -35.61 -12.25 20.01
C THR A 37 -35.48 -13.71 19.57
N PRO A 38 -36.16 -14.67 20.24
CA PRO A 38 -36.13 -16.10 19.89
C PRO A 38 -36.54 -16.40 18.44
N ARG A 39 -37.17 -15.45 17.76
CA ARG A 39 -37.66 -15.58 16.37
C ARG A 39 -36.56 -15.57 15.32
N GLN A 40 -35.45 -14.87 15.57
CA GLN A 40 -34.31 -14.79 14.65
C GLN A 40 -33.51 -16.10 14.55
N TYR A 41 -33.59 -16.96 15.58
CA TYR A 41 -32.89 -18.24 15.62
C TYR A 41 -33.74 -19.44 15.16
N LYS A 42 -35.05 -19.27 14.90
CA LYS A 42 -35.93 -20.41 14.62
C LYS A 42 -35.73 -21.07 13.27
N GLU A 43 -35.31 -20.31 12.24
CA GLU A 43 -35.24 -20.88 10.90
C GLU A 43 -33.84 -21.37 10.51
N PHE A 44 -32.77 -20.65 10.87
CA PHE A 44 -31.36 -21.02 10.54
C PHE A 44 -30.35 -20.57 11.60
N PRO A 45 -30.41 -21.01 12.84
CA PRO A 45 -29.57 -20.50 13.94
C PRO A 45 -28.08 -20.72 13.68
N LYS A 46 -27.71 -21.87 13.09
CA LYS A 46 -26.29 -22.21 12.80
C LYS A 46 -25.71 -21.33 11.70
N MET A 47 -26.48 -21.05 10.63
CA MET A 47 -26.03 -20.19 9.54
C MET A 47 -25.83 -18.73 9.98
N LEU A 48 -26.69 -18.25 10.89
CA LEU A 48 -26.53 -16.90 11.44
C LEU A 48 -25.25 -16.79 12.26
N LEU A 49 -24.96 -17.74 13.15
CA LEU A 49 -23.75 -17.78 13.94
C LEU A 49 -22.48 -17.84 13.06
N VAL A 50 -22.51 -18.66 12.00
CA VAL A 50 -21.43 -18.73 11.03
C VAL A 50 -21.24 -17.40 10.31
N ALA A 51 -22.32 -16.76 9.87
CA ALA A 51 -22.25 -15.45 9.21
C ALA A 51 -21.69 -14.36 10.14
N GLU A 52 -22.11 -14.33 11.41
CA GLU A 52 -21.62 -13.39 12.43
C GLU A 52 -20.13 -13.64 12.75
N PHE A 53 -19.70 -14.90 12.82
CA PHE A 53 -18.29 -15.23 12.97
C PHE A 53 -17.46 -14.79 11.76
N LEU A 54 -17.90 -15.12 10.56
CA LEU A 54 -17.24 -14.71 9.34
C LEU A 54 -17.19 -13.17 9.20
N LEU A 55 -18.26 -12.47 9.58
CA LEU A 55 -18.30 -11.01 9.61
C LEU A 55 -17.26 -10.46 10.59
N SER A 56 -17.13 -11.04 11.77
CA SER A 56 -16.15 -10.61 12.78
C SER A 56 -14.71 -10.80 12.29
N VAL A 57 -14.41 -11.95 11.68
CA VAL A 57 -13.11 -12.21 11.06
C VAL A 57 -12.85 -11.22 9.91
N TYR A 58 -13.87 -10.96 9.08
CA TYR A 58 -13.74 -10.10 7.93
C TYR A 58 -13.53 -8.62 8.30
N ILE A 59 -14.19 -8.13 9.35
CA ILE A 59 -13.95 -6.79 9.90
C ILE A 59 -12.48 -6.66 10.36
N CYS A 60 -11.97 -7.65 11.10
CA CYS A 60 -10.57 -7.65 11.50
C CYS A 60 -9.63 -7.69 10.27
N THR A 61 -10.01 -8.44 9.23
CA THR A 61 -9.23 -8.49 7.96
C THR A 61 -9.21 -7.14 7.25
N ILE A 62 -10.34 -6.44 7.16
CA ILE A 62 -10.37 -5.07 6.61
C ILE A 62 -9.45 -4.17 7.43
N MET A 63 -9.53 -4.20 8.77
CA MET A 63 -8.68 -3.37 9.64
C MET A 63 -7.18 -3.71 9.50
N ASP A 64 -6.83 -4.95 9.24
CA ASP A 64 -5.44 -5.38 8.97
C ASP A 64 -4.96 -4.87 7.59
N ILE A 65 -5.75 -5.08 6.53
CA ILE A 65 -5.40 -4.64 5.17
C ILE A 65 -5.33 -3.11 5.06
N THR A 66 -6.21 -2.39 5.76
CA THR A 66 -6.22 -0.93 5.78
C THR A 66 -5.16 -0.33 6.71
N GLY A 67 -4.33 -1.17 7.35
CA GLY A 67 -3.22 -0.75 8.20
C GLY A 67 -3.62 -0.29 9.61
N ILE A 68 -4.91 -0.37 9.97
CA ILE A 68 -5.40 0.08 11.28
C ILE A 68 -4.84 -0.78 12.43
N LEU A 69 -4.70 -2.10 12.22
CA LEU A 69 -4.19 -3.03 13.25
C LEU A 69 -2.66 -3.07 13.32
N GLY A 70 -1.96 -2.72 12.24
CA GLY A 70 -0.51 -2.86 12.12
C GLY A 70 0.32 -1.66 12.59
N GLY A 71 -0.30 -0.50 12.80
CA GLY A 71 0.45 0.73 13.04
C GLY A 71 -0.33 1.76 13.84
N LEU A 72 -0.60 1.51 15.13
CA LEU A 72 -1.06 2.55 16.06
C LEU A 72 0.10 3.50 16.45
N GLN A 73 0.86 3.97 15.48
CA GLN A 73 1.65 5.18 15.66
C GLN A 73 0.69 6.35 15.45
N PHE A 74 0.36 7.05 16.54
CA PHE A 74 -0.45 8.25 16.46
C PHE A 74 0.38 9.36 15.79
N ALA A 75 0.25 9.48 14.47
CA ALA A 75 0.90 10.50 13.66
C ALA A 75 -0.16 11.38 12.98
N PHE A 76 -1.02 12.00 13.78
CA PHE A 76 -2.04 12.91 13.26
C PHE A 76 -1.43 14.21 12.77
N SER A 77 -1.66 14.54 11.49
CA SER A 77 -1.46 15.87 10.93
C SER A 77 -2.78 16.38 10.32
N PRO A 78 -3.14 17.66 10.50
CA PRO A 78 -4.30 18.23 9.80
C PRO A 78 -4.25 18.08 8.27
N SER A 79 -3.05 18.04 7.69
CA SER A 79 -2.84 17.76 6.26
C SER A 79 -3.37 16.40 5.82
N ASN A 80 -3.40 15.40 6.70
CA ASN A 80 -3.94 14.09 6.40
C ASN A 80 -5.44 14.11 6.05
N LEU A 81 -6.16 15.16 6.41
CA LEU A 81 -7.58 15.33 6.09
C LEU A 81 -7.81 16.05 4.75
N LEU A 82 -6.76 16.55 4.08
CA LEU A 82 -6.91 17.31 2.84
C LEU A 82 -7.48 16.48 1.69
N GLY A 83 -7.23 15.17 1.65
CA GLY A 83 -7.77 14.29 0.63
C GLY A 83 -9.30 14.18 0.63
N PHE A 84 -10.00 14.54 1.72
CA PHE A 84 -11.46 14.67 1.70
C PHE A 84 -11.97 15.85 0.84
N PHE A 85 -11.11 16.78 0.52
CA PHE A 85 -11.44 17.96 -0.27
C PHE A 85 -10.92 17.88 -1.72
N SER A 86 -10.32 16.74 -2.10
CA SER A 86 -9.92 16.48 -3.49
C SER A 86 -11.12 16.26 -4.40
N VAL A 87 -10.93 16.45 -5.70
CA VAL A 87 -11.95 16.09 -6.68
C VAL A 87 -11.99 14.56 -6.81
N PRO A 88 -13.15 13.92 -6.57
CA PRO A 88 -13.20 12.45 -6.53
C PRO A 88 -12.71 11.80 -7.82
N PHE A 89 -11.89 10.78 -7.68
CA PHE A 89 -11.35 9.90 -8.72
C PHE A 89 -10.42 10.56 -9.74
N VAL A 90 -10.16 11.86 -9.67
CA VAL A 90 -9.18 12.52 -10.54
C VAL A 90 -7.77 12.16 -10.05
N GLY A 91 -7.02 11.48 -10.90
CA GLY A 91 -5.69 11.02 -10.54
C GLY A 91 -5.63 9.74 -9.69
N ALA A 92 -6.77 9.11 -9.44
CA ALA A 92 -6.81 7.86 -8.69
C ALA A 92 -6.31 6.66 -9.53
N SER A 93 -5.61 5.73 -8.90
CA SER A 93 -5.26 4.45 -9.52
C SER A 93 -6.51 3.57 -9.67
N ILE A 94 -6.91 3.25 -10.90
CA ILE A 94 -8.08 2.37 -11.16
C ILE A 94 -7.88 0.98 -10.53
N LYS A 95 -6.65 0.52 -10.39
CA LYS A 95 -6.29 -0.73 -9.71
C LYS A 95 -6.68 -0.66 -8.24
N MET A 96 -6.29 0.42 -7.53
CA MET A 96 -6.64 0.63 -6.11
C MET A 96 -8.14 0.83 -5.93
N VAL A 97 -8.78 1.64 -6.77
CA VAL A 97 -10.25 1.81 -6.81
C VAL A 97 -10.97 0.46 -6.92
N THR A 98 -10.50 -0.41 -7.84
CA THR A 98 -11.08 -1.74 -8.02
C THR A 98 -10.86 -2.65 -6.80
N LEU A 99 -9.67 -2.62 -6.21
CA LEU A 99 -9.34 -3.42 -5.02
C LEU A 99 -10.17 -2.99 -3.81
N ASN A 100 -10.32 -1.69 -3.58
CA ASN A 100 -11.14 -1.14 -2.50
C ASN A 100 -12.62 -1.49 -2.69
N PHE A 101 -13.14 -1.37 -3.90
CA PHE A 101 -14.48 -1.85 -4.24
C PHE A 101 -14.66 -3.34 -3.86
N LEU A 102 -13.76 -4.20 -4.35
CA LEU A 102 -13.83 -5.64 -4.13
C LEU A 102 -13.64 -6.02 -2.65
N LEU A 103 -12.83 -5.27 -1.90
CA LEU A 103 -12.64 -5.47 -0.47
C LEU A 103 -13.96 -5.29 0.32
N PHE A 104 -14.84 -4.39 -0.11
CA PHE A 104 -16.09 -4.14 0.62
C PHE A 104 -17.28 -4.99 0.15
N VAL A 105 -17.20 -5.68 -0.98
CA VAL A 105 -18.27 -6.58 -1.48
C VAL A 105 -18.56 -7.72 -0.48
N PRO A 106 -17.58 -8.51 0.03
CA PRO A 106 -17.87 -9.54 1.02
C PRO A 106 -18.40 -8.98 2.35
N TYR A 107 -17.97 -7.77 2.73
CA TYR A 107 -18.49 -7.09 3.92
C TYR A 107 -19.99 -6.84 3.81
N GLY A 108 -20.44 -6.21 2.73
CA GLY A 108 -21.86 -5.96 2.48
C GLY A 108 -22.69 -7.26 2.40
N PHE A 109 -22.11 -8.28 1.75
CA PHE A 109 -22.73 -9.61 1.65
C PHE A 109 -22.97 -10.24 3.03
N LEU A 110 -21.98 -10.23 3.92
CA LEU A 110 -22.07 -10.80 5.26
C LEU A 110 -23.03 -9.99 6.15
N VAL A 111 -23.00 -8.66 6.08
CA VAL A 111 -23.92 -7.79 6.83
C VAL A 111 -25.37 -8.07 6.48
N PHE A 112 -25.69 -8.32 5.20
CA PHE A 112 -27.06 -8.71 4.83
C PHE A 112 -27.53 -9.94 5.60
N PHE A 113 -26.73 -11.01 5.67
CA PHE A 113 -27.13 -12.24 6.35
C PHE A 113 -27.21 -12.07 7.87
N CYS A 114 -26.35 -11.25 8.49
CA CYS A 114 -26.38 -10.98 9.93
C CYS A 114 -27.58 -10.13 10.35
N PHE A 115 -28.02 -9.18 9.51
CA PHE A 115 -29.05 -8.22 9.88
C PHE A 115 -30.33 -8.30 9.04
N ARG A 116 -30.51 -9.35 8.25
CA ARG A 116 -31.64 -9.59 7.37
C ARG A 116 -33.00 -9.36 8.01
N ASP A 117 -33.19 -9.84 9.23
CA ASP A 117 -34.47 -9.80 9.94
C ASP A 117 -34.71 -8.45 10.64
N SER A 118 -33.74 -7.54 10.64
CA SER A 118 -33.82 -6.22 11.30
C SER A 118 -34.61 -5.18 10.52
N LYS A 119 -35.27 -5.55 9.39
CA LYS A 119 -35.93 -4.63 8.45
C LYS A 119 -35.01 -3.51 7.98
N LEU A 120 -33.75 -3.88 7.72
CA LEU A 120 -32.79 -2.98 7.11
C LEU A 120 -33.28 -2.64 5.70
N ASN A 121 -33.68 -1.40 5.49
CA ASN A 121 -33.99 -0.92 4.15
C ASN A 121 -32.69 -0.52 3.46
N TRP A 122 -32.70 -0.37 2.14
CA TRP A 122 -31.55 -0.03 1.33
C TRP A 122 -30.80 1.24 1.80
N PHE A 123 -31.54 2.23 2.32
CA PHE A 123 -30.96 3.46 2.84
C PHE A 123 -30.15 3.24 4.12
N LYS A 124 -30.66 2.41 5.04
CA LYS A 124 -29.92 2.03 6.25
C LYS A 124 -28.70 1.18 5.90
N ALA A 125 -28.82 0.31 4.90
CA ALA A 125 -27.67 -0.46 4.40
C ALA A 125 -26.60 0.48 3.83
N LEU A 126 -26.96 1.41 2.98
CA LEU A 126 -26.08 2.46 2.46
C LEU A 126 -25.37 3.22 3.60
N LEU A 127 -26.14 3.65 4.60
CA LEU A 127 -25.61 4.42 5.73
C LEU A 127 -24.59 3.58 6.57
N ILE A 128 -24.83 2.29 6.74
CA ILE A 128 -23.85 1.40 7.43
C ILE A 128 -22.54 1.34 6.64
N GLY A 129 -22.60 1.12 5.33
CA GLY A 129 -21.42 1.10 4.47
C GLY A 129 -20.64 2.42 4.53
N PHE A 130 -21.36 3.53 4.38
CA PHE A 130 -20.80 4.87 4.44
C PHE A 130 -20.13 5.17 5.80
N ILE A 131 -20.81 4.92 6.91
CA ILE A 131 -20.25 5.15 8.25
C ILE A 131 -19.03 4.27 8.49
N THR A 132 -19.07 3.01 8.07
CA THR A 132 -17.93 2.11 8.26
C THR A 132 -16.72 2.61 7.46
N SER A 133 -16.91 2.98 6.19
CA SER A 133 -15.82 3.54 5.37
C SER A 133 -15.29 4.85 5.97
N LEU A 134 -16.18 5.75 6.39
CA LEU A 134 -15.79 7.01 7.03
C LEU A 134 -14.97 6.78 8.32
N LEU A 135 -15.35 5.79 9.14
CA LEU A 135 -14.59 5.45 10.34
C LEU A 135 -13.19 4.91 10.01
N ILE A 136 -13.06 4.14 8.94
CA ILE A 136 -11.77 3.66 8.45
C ILE A 136 -10.90 4.83 8.03
N GLU A 137 -11.41 5.72 7.15
CA GLU A 137 -10.68 6.89 6.69
C GLU A 137 -10.26 7.81 7.85
N CYS A 138 -11.19 8.11 8.76
CA CYS A 138 -10.86 8.88 9.94
C CYS A 138 -9.77 8.23 10.80
N THR A 139 -9.78 6.89 10.92
CA THR A 139 -8.75 6.18 11.70
C THR A 139 -7.40 6.23 10.99
N GLN A 140 -7.38 6.12 9.65
CA GLN A 140 -6.16 6.24 8.85
C GLN A 140 -5.51 7.62 9.00
N ALA A 141 -6.31 8.70 9.10
CA ALA A 141 -5.78 10.04 9.38
C ALA A 141 -4.96 10.11 10.69
N PHE A 142 -5.35 9.30 11.71
CA PHE A 142 -4.60 9.23 12.97
C PHE A 142 -3.36 8.32 12.90
N THR A 143 -3.22 7.52 11.86
CA THR A 143 -2.05 6.64 11.63
C THR A 143 -1.05 7.22 10.62
N GLY A 144 -1.16 8.52 10.31
CA GLY A 144 -0.25 9.21 9.39
C GLY A 144 -0.55 9.04 7.91
N ARG A 145 -1.65 8.36 7.54
CA ARG A 145 -2.10 8.22 6.15
C ARG A 145 -3.03 9.35 5.75
N MET A 146 -2.95 9.75 4.50
CA MET A 146 -3.93 10.68 3.93
C MET A 146 -5.28 9.98 3.80
N THR A 147 -6.35 10.70 4.14
CA THR A 147 -7.72 10.26 3.89
C THR A 147 -8.08 10.53 2.43
N GLU A 148 -8.84 9.63 1.82
CA GLU A 148 -9.23 9.77 0.41
C GLU A 148 -10.75 9.73 0.27
N ILE A 149 -11.31 10.77 -0.36
CA ILE A 149 -12.75 10.81 -0.67
C ILE A 149 -13.14 9.65 -1.61
N ASP A 150 -12.24 9.23 -2.45
CA ASP A 150 -12.40 8.13 -3.39
C ASP A 150 -12.65 6.82 -2.65
N ASP A 151 -11.84 6.53 -1.63
CA ASP A 151 -11.98 5.33 -0.81
C ASP A 151 -13.31 5.33 -0.06
N LEU A 152 -13.72 6.48 0.48
CA LEU A 152 -15.03 6.61 1.13
C LEU A 152 -16.17 6.24 0.19
N LEU A 153 -16.13 6.72 -1.05
CA LEU A 153 -17.18 6.50 -2.04
C LEU A 153 -17.14 5.07 -2.60
N ILE A 154 -15.96 4.58 -2.97
CA ILE A 154 -15.84 3.28 -3.64
C ILE A 154 -16.04 2.11 -2.64
N ASN A 155 -15.59 2.23 -1.41
CA ASN A 155 -15.84 1.27 -0.34
C ASN A 155 -17.35 1.16 -0.06
N THR A 156 -18.03 2.32 0.00
CA THR A 156 -19.49 2.37 0.16
C THR A 156 -20.20 1.70 -1.02
N ALA A 157 -19.77 1.95 -2.25
CA ALA A 157 -20.34 1.33 -3.44
C ALA A 157 -20.13 -0.19 -3.44
N GLY A 158 -18.93 -0.67 -3.10
CA GLY A 158 -18.63 -2.10 -2.99
C GLY A 158 -19.49 -2.78 -1.93
N TYR A 159 -19.65 -2.15 -0.76
CA TYR A 159 -20.55 -2.62 0.29
C TYR A 159 -22.00 -2.76 -0.20
N VAL A 160 -22.53 -1.73 -0.86
CA VAL A 160 -23.92 -1.77 -1.38
C VAL A 160 -24.07 -2.86 -2.44
N ALA A 161 -23.09 -3.02 -3.34
CA ALA A 161 -23.10 -4.09 -4.33
C ALA A 161 -23.13 -5.47 -3.66
N GLY A 162 -22.32 -5.71 -2.66
CA GLY A 162 -22.30 -6.95 -1.89
C GLY A 162 -23.64 -7.22 -1.18
N TYR A 163 -24.22 -6.20 -0.56
CA TYR A 163 -25.51 -6.29 0.09
C TYR A 163 -26.63 -6.68 -0.89
N LEU A 164 -26.69 -6.01 -2.06
CA LEU A 164 -27.70 -6.30 -3.09
C LEU A 164 -27.53 -7.68 -3.71
N VAL A 165 -26.30 -8.14 -3.93
CA VAL A 165 -26.03 -9.52 -4.39
C VAL A 165 -26.50 -10.53 -3.36
N ALA A 166 -26.23 -10.31 -2.07
CA ALA A 166 -26.71 -11.20 -0.99
C ALA A 166 -28.24 -11.25 -0.91
N GLU A 167 -28.90 -10.09 -1.07
CA GLU A 167 -30.36 -10.03 -1.14
C GLU A 167 -30.91 -10.81 -2.36
N GLY A 168 -30.32 -10.63 -3.53
CA GLY A 168 -30.68 -11.38 -4.73
C GLY A 168 -30.50 -12.89 -4.53
N PHE A 169 -29.39 -13.28 -3.96
CA PHE A 169 -29.08 -14.69 -3.63
C PHE A 169 -30.12 -15.28 -2.65
N HIS A 170 -30.46 -14.54 -1.62
CA HIS A 170 -31.52 -14.92 -0.69
C HIS A 170 -32.88 -15.08 -1.39
N ARG A 171 -33.24 -14.21 -2.32
CA ARG A 171 -34.47 -14.32 -3.11
C ARG A 171 -34.48 -15.56 -4.01
N ILE A 172 -33.30 -15.98 -4.50
CA ILE A 172 -33.17 -17.21 -5.30
C ILE A 172 -33.44 -18.46 -4.47
N ILE A 173 -32.84 -18.52 -3.26
CA ILE A 173 -32.82 -19.73 -2.46
C ILE A 173 -34.07 -19.84 -1.56
N VAL A 174 -34.43 -18.77 -0.86
CA VAL A 174 -35.38 -18.82 0.26
C VAL A 174 -36.75 -18.26 -0.12
N ALA A 175 -36.81 -17.11 -0.79
CA ALA A 175 -38.06 -16.38 -1.01
C ALA A 175 -38.87 -16.87 -2.21
N LYS A 176 -38.49 -17.96 -2.86
CA LYS A 176 -39.17 -18.55 -4.05
C LYS A 176 -39.40 -17.57 -5.21
N THR A 177 -38.71 -16.44 -5.24
CA THR A 177 -38.79 -15.41 -6.30
C THR A 177 -37.55 -15.47 -7.18
N ARG A 178 -37.19 -16.68 -7.63
CA ARG A 178 -35.92 -17.00 -8.31
C ARG A 178 -35.61 -16.05 -9.51
N LYS A 179 -36.61 -15.79 -10.37
CA LYS A 179 -36.38 -14.90 -11.54
C LYS A 179 -35.97 -13.49 -11.12
N ARG A 180 -36.64 -12.90 -10.10
CA ARG A 180 -36.31 -11.56 -9.59
C ARG A 180 -34.96 -11.54 -8.89
N GLY A 181 -34.61 -12.59 -8.15
CA GLY A 181 -33.30 -12.70 -7.52
C GLY A 181 -32.17 -12.80 -8.52
N ILE A 182 -32.31 -13.62 -9.56
CA ILE A 182 -31.33 -13.73 -10.66
C ILE A 182 -31.15 -12.37 -11.35
N LEU A 183 -32.27 -11.73 -11.72
CA LEU A 183 -32.24 -10.42 -12.37
C LEU A 183 -31.52 -9.38 -11.49
N GLN A 184 -31.81 -9.35 -10.17
CA GLN A 184 -31.16 -8.44 -9.25
C GLN A 184 -29.64 -8.68 -9.19
N CYS A 185 -29.18 -9.92 -9.06
CA CYS A 185 -27.74 -10.22 -9.07
C CYS A 185 -27.09 -9.78 -10.38
N LEU A 186 -27.70 -10.10 -11.52
CA LEU A 186 -27.16 -9.73 -12.83
C LEU A 186 -27.09 -8.20 -13.00
N LEU A 187 -28.15 -7.46 -12.63
CA LEU A 187 -28.16 -6.01 -12.72
C LEU A 187 -27.13 -5.37 -11.78
N THR A 188 -26.96 -5.92 -10.57
CA THR A 188 -25.97 -5.40 -9.63
C THR A 188 -24.53 -5.62 -10.16
N ILE A 189 -24.23 -6.80 -10.68
CA ILE A 189 -22.92 -7.09 -11.28
C ILE A 189 -22.68 -6.18 -12.49
N LEU A 190 -23.66 -6.06 -13.39
CA LEU A 190 -23.55 -5.20 -14.55
C LEU A 190 -23.34 -3.74 -14.16
N ALA A 191 -24.09 -3.23 -13.19
CA ALA A 191 -23.94 -1.86 -12.67
C ALA A 191 -22.57 -1.64 -12.03
N SER A 192 -22.04 -2.63 -11.30
CA SER A 192 -20.71 -2.57 -10.69
C SER A 192 -19.62 -2.51 -11.76
N VAL A 193 -19.69 -3.36 -12.78
CA VAL A 193 -18.73 -3.35 -13.90
C VAL A 193 -18.81 -2.03 -14.65
N LEU A 194 -20.03 -1.53 -14.92
CA LEU A 194 -20.22 -0.25 -15.60
C LEU A 194 -19.67 0.91 -14.75
N LEU A 195 -19.89 0.90 -13.43
CA LEU A 195 -19.33 1.90 -12.52
C LEU A 195 -17.81 1.94 -12.61
N LEU A 196 -17.14 0.80 -12.43
CA LEU A 196 -15.68 0.71 -12.49
C LEU A 196 -15.14 1.12 -13.88
N PHE A 197 -15.85 0.73 -14.95
CA PHE A 197 -15.50 1.14 -16.30
C PHE A 197 -15.63 2.66 -16.49
N LEU A 198 -16.70 3.29 -16.01
CA LEU A 198 -16.86 4.74 -16.08
C LEU A 198 -15.82 5.47 -15.23
N LEU A 199 -15.49 4.96 -14.06
CA LEU A 199 -14.45 5.53 -13.22
C LEU A 199 -13.08 5.47 -13.86
N SER A 200 -12.79 4.47 -14.69
CA SER A 200 -11.51 4.39 -15.41
C SER A 200 -11.27 5.55 -16.39
N PHE A 201 -12.35 6.17 -16.90
CA PHE A 201 -12.21 7.37 -17.73
C PHE A 201 -11.97 8.65 -16.92
N ILE A 202 -12.42 8.68 -15.66
CA ILE A 202 -12.25 9.85 -14.78
C ILE A 202 -10.85 9.78 -14.12
N ALA A 203 -10.41 8.59 -13.80
CA ALA A 203 -9.24 8.36 -12.97
C ALA A 203 -7.91 8.65 -13.67
N ASN A 204 -7.86 8.93 -14.98
CA ASN A 204 -6.60 9.02 -15.74
C ASN A 204 -5.59 7.89 -15.37
N GLY A 205 -6.15 6.74 -14.92
CA GLY A 205 -5.46 5.71 -14.18
C GLY A 205 -4.30 5.08 -14.94
N ASP A 206 -4.40 5.01 -16.28
CA ASP A 206 -3.34 4.39 -17.07
C ASP A 206 -2.07 5.25 -17.12
N ALA A 207 -2.21 6.58 -17.14
CA ALA A 207 -1.06 7.49 -17.16
C ALA A 207 -0.37 7.55 -15.79
N LEU A 208 -1.14 7.66 -14.70
CA LEU A 208 -0.61 7.66 -13.33
C LEU A 208 -0.08 6.29 -12.90
N GLN A 209 -0.74 5.22 -13.33
CA GLN A 209 -0.26 3.87 -13.04
C GLN A 209 0.99 3.55 -13.88
N ALA A 210 1.09 4.02 -15.12
CA ALA A 210 2.32 3.96 -15.88
C ALA A 210 3.41 4.85 -15.26
N GLU A 211 3.03 5.99 -14.68
CA GLU A 211 3.92 6.83 -13.90
C GLU A 211 4.38 6.17 -12.61
N GLU A 212 3.45 5.57 -11.85
CA GLU A 212 3.73 4.86 -10.60
C GLU A 212 4.53 3.56 -10.87
N ASP A 213 4.15 2.79 -11.88
CA ASP A 213 4.87 1.57 -12.29
C ASP A 213 6.26 1.93 -12.86
N ALA A 214 6.42 3.03 -13.57
CA ALA A 214 7.73 3.56 -13.98
C ALA A 214 8.55 4.00 -12.76
N TYR A 215 7.92 4.72 -11.80
CA TYR A 215 8.59 5.11 -10.56
C TYR A 215 9.10 3.90 -9.76
N TYR A 216 8.22 2.93 -9.49
CA TYR A 216 8.62 1.71 -8.79
C TYR A 216 9.59 0.86 -9.62
N ASN A 217 9.52 0.91 -10.94
CA ASN A 217 10.50 0.25 -11.79
C ASN A 217 11.84 1.00 -11.82
N ASP A 218 11.84 2.33 -11.85
CA ASP A 218 13.06 3.13 -11.98
C ASP A 218 13.81 3.29 -10.65
N ILE A 219 13.14 3.33 -9.51
CA ILE A 219 13.78 3.33 -8.18
C ILE A 219 13.91 1.92 -7.62
N ALA A 220 12.93 1.05 -7.88
CA ALA A 220 13.10 -0.38 -7.65
C ALA A 220 14.13 -1.00 -8.59
N SER A 221 14.62 -0.27 -9.58
CA SER A 221 15.70 -0.76 -10.39
C SER A 221 16.99 -0.86 -9.58
N LEU A 222 17.29 0.03 -8.70
CA LEU A 222 18.37 -0.27 -7.72
C LEU A 222 18.08 -1.54 -6.88
N GLY A 223 16.86 -2.06 -6.87
CA GLY A 223 16.46 -3.24 -6.09
C GLY A 223 15.58 -4.31 -6.76
N GLY A 224 15.12 -4.16 -7.98
CA GLY A 224 13.98 -4.94 -8.52
C GLY A 224 14.15 -5.76 -9.79
N THR A 225 14.86 -5.30 -10.79
CA THR A 225 15.09 -6.02 -12.06
C THR A 225 16.54 -6.48 -12.16
N ARG A 226 16.88 -7.44 -11.34
CA ARG A 226 18.23 -7.89 -11.02
C ARG A 226 19.12 -8.21 -12.21
N ASP A 227 18.61 -8.89 -13.22
CA ASP A 227 19.48 -9.48 -14.24
C ASP A 227 19.98 -8.48 -15.28
N GLU A 228 19.15 -7.50 -15.65
CA GLU A 228 19.50 -6.51 -16.70
C GLU A 228 20.40 -5.39 -16.13
N GLU A 229 20.16 -4.94 -14.91
CA GLU A 229 20.91 -3.84 -14.29
C GLU A 229 22.24 -4.29 -13.71
N LEU A 230 22.28 -5.46 -13.10
CA LEU A 230 23.53 -6.05 -12.64
C LEU A 230 24.46 -6.36 -13.81
N ALA A 231 23.91 -6.60 -15.01
CA ALA A 231 24.70 -6.81 -16.23
C ALA A 231 25.44 -5.56 -16.70
N VAL A 232 24.95 -4.36 -16.37
CA VAL A 232 25.57 -3.08 -16.73
C VAL A 232 26.36 -2.43 -15.58
N LEU A 233 26.35 -3.03 -14.39
CA LEU A 233 27.12 -2.57 -13.24
C LEU A 233 28.61 -2.80 -13.47
N THR A 234 29.41 -1.74 -13.42
CA THR A 234 30.85 -1.81 -13.64
C THR A 234 31.69 -1.61 -12.37
N ALA A 235 31.13 -0.95 -11.36
CA ALA A 235 31.74 -0.86 -10.04
C ALA A 235 30.68 -0.71 -8.95
N LEU A 236 30.92 -1.36 -7.83
CA LEU A 236 30.28 -1.13 -6.53
C LEU A 236 31.40 -1.09 -5.49
N ASN A 237 31.74 0.13 -5.07
CA ASN A 237 32.77 0.37 -4.07
C ASN A 237 32.16 0.89 -2.79
N VAL A 238 32.68 0.46 -1.64
CA VAL A 238 32.32 0.95 -0.31
C VAL A 238 33.49 1.68 0.31
N TYR A 239 33.26 2.89 0.80
CA TYR A 239 34.26 3.69 1.51
C TYR A 239 33.92 3.73 3.01
N ILE A 240 34.82 3.19 3.84
CA ILE A 240 34.64 3.10 5.29
C ILE A 240 35.93 3.53 5.97
N LYS A 241 35.86 4.53 6.85
CA LYS A 241 37.03 5.05 7.60
C LYS A 241 38.17 5.46 6.68
N GLY A 242 37.83 5.94 5.48
CA GLY A 242 38.79 6.36 4.46
C GLY A 242 39.45 5.23 3.67
N ASN A 243 39.06 3.97 3.89
CA ASN A 243 39.47 2.83 3.07
C ASN A 243 38.42 2.52 2.01
N GLU A 244 38.89 2.14 0.82
CA GLU A 244 38.05 1.71 -0.29
C GLU A 244 38.05 0.18 -0.38
N TYR A 245 36.85 -0.39 -0.57
CA TYR A 245 36.62 -1.80 -0.75
C TYR A 245 35.85 -2.03 -2.05
N ASP A 246 36.43 -2.76 -2.98
CA ASP A 246 35.74 -3.20 -4.21
C ASP A 246 34.85 -4.40 -3.86
N VAL A 247 33.53 -4.17 -3.86
CA VAL A 247 32.56 -5.20 -3.55
C VAL A 247 32.27 -6.07 -4.77
N LEU A 248 32.24 -5.47 -5.96
CA LEU A 248 31.86 -6.16 -7.20
C LEU A 248 32.82 -7.28 -7.56
N ASN A 249 34.15 -7.04 -7.41
CA ASN A 249 35.20 -7.98 -7.83
C ASN A 249 35.79 -8.81 -6.69
N ASN A 250 35.16 -8.80 -5.53
CA ASN A 250 35.61 -9.56 -4.37
C ASN A 250 35.20 -11.03 -4.47
N GLU A 251 36.05 -11.97 -4.04
CA GLU A 251 35.76 -13.43 -4.05
C GLU A 251 34.54 -13.80 -3.14
N ASN A 252 34.33 -13.05 -2.07
CA ASN A 252 33.17 -13.19 -1.17
C ASN A 252 32.11 -12.11 -1.41
N SER A 253 31.89 -11.77 -2.67
CA SER A 253 31.02 -10.65 -3.05
C SER A 253 29.56 -10.91 -2.69
N ILE A 254 28.97 -9.93 -2.00
CA ILE A 254 27.53 -9.81 -1.77
C ILE A 254 26.97 -8.61 -2.53
N TYR A 255 27.58 -8.27 -3.68
CA TYR A 255 27.23 -7.05 -4.43
C TYR A 255 25.76 -6.97 -4.80
N ASP A 256 25.12 -8.10 -5.10
CA ASP A 256 23.71 -8.19 -5.43
C ASP A 256 22.81 -7.85 -4.23
N THR A 257 23.20 -8.27 -3.04
CA THR A 257 22.50 -7.96 -1.79
C THR A 257 22.67 -6.49 -1.45
N LEU A 258 23.91 -5.99 -1.36
CA LEU A 258 24.17 -4.59 -1.02
C LEU A 258 23.58 -3.61 -2.06
N TYR A 259 23.63 -3.94 -3.35
CA TYR A 259 23.00 -3.14 -4.39
C TYR A 259 21.48 -3.06 -4.21
N THR A 260 20.85 -4.19 -3.86
CA THR A 260 19.43 -4.26 -3.57
C THR A 260 19.06 -3.43 -2.34
N ASP A 261 19.85 -3.52 -1.27
CA ASP A 261 19.58 -2.81 -0.01
C ASP A 261 19.74 -1.31 -0.16
N ILE A 262 20.79 -0.86 -0.89
CA ILE A 262 20.95 0.57 -1.26
C ILE A 262 19.74 1.07 -2.04
N GLY A 263 19.29 0.29 -3.04
CA GLY A 263 18.13 0.64 -3.84
C GLY A 263 16.84 0.72 -3.01
N MET A 264 16.65 -0.23 -2.07
CA MET A 264 15.51 -0.21 -1.16
C MET A 264 15.55 0.98 -0.21
N ASP A 265 16.72 1.33 0.34
CA ASP A 265 16.87 2.48 1.23
C ASP A 265 16.55 3.79 0.48
N ILE A 266 17.10 4.00 -0.70
CA ILE A 266 16.79 5.15 -1.56
C ILE A 266 15.32 5.19 -1.93
N SER A 267 14.73 4.06 -2.35
CA SER A 267 13.33 3.94 -2.75
C SER A 267 12.36 4.24 -1.61
N ASN A 268 12.58 3.66 -0.44
CA ASN A 268 11.73 3.85 0.73
C ASN A 268 11.68 5.31 1.19
N ARG A 269 12.70 6.11 0.86
CA ARG A 269 12.85 7.51 1.26
C ARG A 269 12.65 8.50 0.12
N SER A 270 12.40 8.04 -1.08
CA SER A 270 12.35 8.86 -2.29
C SER A 270 11.41 10.08 -2.20
N SER A 271 10.26 9.93 -1.50
CA SER A 271 9.31 11.02 -1.29
C SER A 271 9.80 12.11 -0.32
N LEU A 272 10.89 11.85 0.39
CA LEU A 272 11.49 12.75 1.39
C LEU A 272 12.76 13.45 0.88
N TYR A 273 13.20 13.11 -0.34
CA TYR A 273 14.34 13.75 -0.95
C TYR A 273 13.98 15.12 -1.53
N ALA A 274 14.82 16.11 -1.24
CA ALA A 274 14.92 17.33 -2.02
C ALA A 274 16.05 17.16 -3.06
N VAL A 275 15.79 17.48 -4.31
CA VAL A 275 16.77 17.37 -5.41
C VAL A 275 17.13 18.76 -5.91
N GLU A 276 18.41 19.04 -6.03
CA GLU A 276 18.91 20.31 -6.56
C GLU A 276 20.02 20.08 -7.59
N GLU A 277 20.24 21.07 -8.48
CA GLU A 277 21.34 21.08 -9.41
C GLU A 277 22.66 21.22 -8.64
N TYR A 278 23.60 20.30 -8.85
CA TYR A 278 24.90 20.31 -8.20
C TYR A 278 25.86 21.24 -8.95
N LYS A 279 26.36 22.25 -8.26
CA LYS A 279 27.10 23.36 -8.89
C LYS A 279 28.61 23.13 -9.06
N GLU A 280 29.15 22.18 -8.33
CA GLU A 280 30.60 21.94 -8.31
C GLU A 280 31.07 20.98 -9.42
N ASN A 281 30.15 20.21 -9.98
CA ASN A 281 30.32 19.19 -11.01
C ASN A 281 31.25 18.01 -10.62
N ASP A 282 32.26 18.24 -9.81
CA ASP A 282 33.19 17.21 -9.33
C ASP A 282 32.63 16.45 -8.13
N ARG A 283 33.08 15.21 -7.95
CA ARG A 283 32.75 14.36 -6.79
C ARG A 283 32.95 15.14 -5.47
N PRO A 284 31.96 15.11 -4.56
CA PRO A 284 32.08 15.76 -3.25
C PRO A 284 33.22 15.16 -2.43
N GLN A 285 33.81 15.98 -1.56
CA GLN A 285 34.83 15.51 -0.64
C GLN A 285 34.18 14.60 0.40
N MET A 286 34.52 13.32 0.37
CA MET A 286 33.98 12.34 1.32
C MET A 286 34.57 12.54 2.71
N ASP A 287 33.70 12.55 3.71
CA ASP A 287 34.10 12.52 5.12
C ASP A 287 34.56 11.10 5.49
N LYS A 288 35.75 10.98 6.08
CA LYS A 288 36.31 9.68 6.47
C LYS A 288 35.56 8.99 7.59
N GLU A 289 34.75 9.71 8.35
CA GLU A 289 33.95 9.14 9.44
C GLU A 289 32.62 8.55 8.94
N LYS A 290 32.25 8.79 7.67
CA LYS A 290 31.01 8.34 7.06
C LYS A 290 31.22 7.19 6.10
N ILE A 291 30.13 6.47 5.84
CA ILE A 291 30.06 5.35 4.91
C ILE A 291 29.46 5.84 3.57
N TYR A 292 30.20 5.58 2.50
CA TYR A 292 29.76 5.91 1.15
C TYR A 292 29.74 4.67 0.26
N PHE A 293 28.74 4.59 -0.60
CA PHE A 293 28.65 3.60 -1.68
C PHE A 293 28.81 4.33 -3.01
N GLU A 294 29.76 3.89 -3.81
CA GLU A 294 29.98 4.38 -5.17
C GLU A 294 29.53 3.33 -6.16
N ILE A 295 28.64 3.71 -7.08
CA ILE A 295 28.04 2.85 -8.07
C ILE A 295 28.35 3.42 -9.46
N LYS A 296 28.83 2.56 -10.37
CA LYS A 296 29.10 2.94 -11.77
C LYS A 296 28.45 1.96 -12.72
N TYR A 297 27.90 2.50 -13.81
CA TYR A 297 27.27 1.73 -14.87
C TYR A 297 28.05 1.88 -16.18
N SER A 298 27.99 0.85 -17.04
CA SER A 298 28.57 0.90 -18.41
C SER A 298 27.70 1.65 -19.41
N GLU A 299 26.42 1.81 -19.09
CA GLU A 299 25.42 2.48 -19.90
C GLU A 299 24.54 3.35 -19.00
N PRO A 300 24.03 4.51 -19.47
CA PRO A 300 23.16 5.36 -18.67
C PRO A 300 21.92 4.60 -18.20
N GLN A 301 21.63 4.69 -16.90
CA GLN A 301 20.41 4.21 -16.29
C GLN A 301 19.50 5.40 -16.00
N THR A 302 18.24 5.35 -16.43
CA THR A 302 17.32 6.45 -16.21
C THR A 302 16.68 6.30 -14.82
N PHE A 303 17.07 7.19 -13.91
CA PHE A 303 16.47 7.28 -12.58
C PHE A 303 15.46 8.40 -12.50
N ARG A 304 14.46 8.19 -11.66
CA ARG A 304 13.37 9.11 -11.47
C ARG A 304 13.23 9.43 -9.99
N PHE A 305 13.34 10.71 -9.67
CA PHE A 305 13.23 11.23 -8.31
C PHE A 305 12.03 12.14 -8.19
N TYR A 306 11.31 12.03 -7.06
CA TYR A 306 10.23 12.94 -6.73
C TYR A 306 10.81 14.09 -5.90
N SER A 307 10.78 15.29 -6.44
CA SER A 307 11.27 16.49 -5.77
C SER A 307 10.31 17.65 -5.97
N ASN A 308 10.09 18.44 -4.92
CA ASN A 308 9.25 19.64 -4.97
C ASN A 308 7.87 19.44 -5.61
N ARG A 309 7.26 18.27 -5.43
CA ARG A 309 6.00 17.82 -6.02
C ARG A 309 6.04 17.58 -7.53
N GLU A 310 7.21 17.47 -8.10
CA GLU A 310 7.43 17.15 -9.50
C GLU A 310 8.38 15.97 -9.63
N TRP A 311 8.26 15.23 -10.73
CA TRP A 311 9.16 14.13 -11.06
C TRP A 311 10.35 14.66 -11.83
N VAL A 312 11.55 14.37 -11.36
CA VAL A 312 12.81 14.67 -12.05
C VAL A 312 13.35 13.36 -12.62
N MET A 313 13.57 13.31 -13.93
CA MET A 313 14.21 12.19 -14.61
C MET A 313 15.66 12.52 -14.89
N SER A 314 16.56 11.58 -14.66
CA SER A 314 17.98 11.76 -14.90
C SER A 314 18.62 10.49 -15.41
N ASP A 315 19.43 10.61 -16.45
CA ASP A 315 20.29 9.53 -16.90
C ASP A 315 21.57 9.53 -16.05
N VAL A 316 21.87 8.38 -15.45
CA VAL A 316 22.90 8.22 -14.44
C VAL A 316 23.86 7.12 -14.87
N GLU A 317 25.14 7.44 -15.01
CA GLU A 317 26.23 6.46 -15.15
C GLU A 317 27.09 6.38 -13.88
N TYR A 318 26.97 7.38 -13.01
CA TYR A 318 27.69 7.51 -11.75
C TYR A 318 26.76 7.92 -10.62
N MET A 319 26.89 7.23 -9.50
CA MET A 319 26.15 7.51 -8.27
C MET A 319 27.08 7.39 -7.07
N LEU A 320 26.98 8.33 -6.14
CA LEU A 320 27.62 8.28 -4.83
C LEU A 320 26.55 8.46 -3.77
N TYR A 321 26.37 7.46 -2.91
CA TYR A 321 25.40 7.46 -1.84
C TYR A 321 26.06 7.49 -0.47
N CYS A 322 25.69 8.45 0.39
CA CYS A 322 26.13 8.53 1.79
C CYS A 322 25.07 7.90 2.69
N ALA A 323 25.34 6.71 3.20
CA ALA A 323 24.42 5.99 4.06
C ALA A 323 24.26 6.58 5.48
N ASP A 324 25.15 7.47 5.89
CA ASP A 324 25.07 8.15 7.21
C ASP A 324 24.13 9.35 7.22
N GLU A 325 23.87 9.96 6.05
CA GLU A 325 23.07 11.16 5.92
C GLU A 325 21.90 11.02 4.95
N GLY A 326 21.86 9.90 4.21
CA GLY A 326 20.88 9.71 3.15
C GLY A 326 21.08 10.67 1.97
N GLU A 327 22.31 11.11 1.72
CA GLU A 327 22.62 12.02 0.62
C GLU A 327 23.07 11.24 -0.62
N LEU A 328 22.67 11.73 -1.79
CA LEU A 328 22.93 11.08 -3.06
C LEU A 328 23.39 12.10 -4.08
N TRP A 329 24.57 11.85 -4.69
CA TRP A 329 25.09 12.61 -5.83
C TRP A 329 25.10 11.71 -7.05
N TYR A 330 24.63 12.22 -8.18
CA TYR A 330 24.54 11.43 -9.41
C TYR A 330 24.73 12.26 -10.67
N GLY A 331 25.23 11.61 -11.73
CA GLY A 331 25.52 12.23 -13.01
C GLY A 331 26.12 11.25 -14.01
N ALA A 332 26.77 11.79 -15.05
CA ALA A 332 27.41 11.00 -16.10
C ALA A 332 28.77 10.40 -15.67
N SER A 333 29.46 10.99 -14.70
CA SER A 333 30.73 10.48 -14.15
C SER A 333 31.07 11.15 -12.82
N GLU A 334 32.12 10.68 -12.14
CA GLU A 334 32.64 11.31 -10.91
C GLU A 334 33.11 12.77 -11.09
N LYS A 335 33.35 13.20 -12.36
CA LYS A 335 33.76 14.56 -12.75
C LYS A 335 32.67 15.34 -13.45
N ASP A 336 31.48 14.76 -13.54
CA ASP A 336 30.33 15.34 -14.20
C ASP A 336 29.07 14.94 -13.45
N ILE A 337 29.00 15.42 -12.19
CA ILE A 337 27.86 15.24 -11.30
C ILE A 337 26.90 16.40 -11.53
N HIS A 338 25.66 16.09 -11.83
CA HIS A 338 24.66 17.10 -12.19
C HIS A 338 23.69 17.39 -11.04
N PHE A 339 23.41 16.40 -10.19
CA PHE A 339 22.38 16.50 -9.21
C PHE A 339 22.85 16.04 -7.84
N HIS A 340 22.31 16.70 -6.82
CA HIS A 340 22.43 16.36 -5.42
C HIS A 340 21.03 16.17 -4.85
N ALA A 341 20.74 14.98 -4.37
CA ALA A 341 19.54 14.67 -3.64
C ALA A 341 19.89 14.49 -2.15
N TYR A 342 19.22 15.20 -1.31
CA TYR A 342 19.44 15.15 0.14
C TYR A 342 18.12 14.97 0.88
N TYR A 343 18.21 14.32 2.03
CA TYR A 343 17.07 14.09 2.90
C TYR A 343 16.72 15.39 3.64
N ASP A 344 15.48 15.88 3.49
CA ASP A 344 15.03 17.07 4.22
C ASP A 344 14.69 16.73 5.67
N SER A 345 15.70 16.86 6.53
CA SER A 345 15.64 16.53 7.96
C SER A 345 14.73 17.45 8.81
N ASN A 346 14.07 18.45 8.20
CA ASN A 346 13.23 19.38 8.96
C ASN A 346 11.91 18.74 9.42
N GLU A 347 11.43 17.68 8.75
CA GLU A 347 10.19 16.99 9.13
C GLU A 347 10.45 15.68 9.90
N TYR A 348 11.50 14.92 9.54
CA TYR A 348 11.81 13.63 10.17
C TYR A 348 13.33 13.47 10.35
N PRO A 349 13.81 12.96 11.51
CA PRO A 349 15.23 12.64 11.67
C PRO A 349 15.61 11.50 10.72
N TYR A 350 16.77 11.62 10.06
CA TYR A 350 17.33 10.54 9.27
C TYR A 350 17.78 9.40 10.18
N GLU A 351 17.33 8.19 9.90
CA GLU A 351 17.78 6.96 10.56
C GLU A 351 18.41 6.06 9.49
N LYS A 352 19.60 5.52 9.77
CA LYS A 352 20.27 4.58 8.88
C LYS A 352 19.42 3.34 8.65
N ASP A 353 19.48 2.77 7.46
CA ASP A 353 18.84 1.49 7.20
C ASP A 353 19.59 0.37 7.96
N GLU A 354 18.87 -0.30 8.88
CA GLU A 354 19.46 -1.35 9.70
C GLU A 354 19.88 -2.56 8.87
N MET A 355 19.10 -2.92 7.83
CA MET A 355 19.38 -4.09 6.99
C MET A 355 20.64 -3.87 6.15
N LEU A 356 20.79 -2.72 5.51
CA LEU A 356 21.99 -2.35 4.76
C LEU A 356 23.24 -2.34 5.66
N MET A 357 23.12 -1.85 6.90
CA MET A 357 24.24 -1.82 7.84
C MET A 357 24.61 -3.20 8.35
N ASP A 358 23.64 -4.06 8.64
CA ASP A 358 23.86 -5.42 9.12
C ASP A 358 24.55 -6.28 8.04
N ASP A 359 24.10 -6.21 6.80
CA ASP A 359 24.70 -6.96 5.68
C ASP A 359 26.10 -6.47 5.36
N LEU A 360 26.35 -5.15 5.44
CA LEU A 360 27.67 -4.57 5.29
C LEU A 360 28.63 -5.01 6.41
N ASP A 361 28.19 -4.98 7.67
CA ASP A 361 28.98 -5.39 8.83
C ASP A 361 29.33 -6.89 8.79
N ASP A 362 28.37 -7.72 8.35
CA ASP A 362 28.60 -9.16 8.21
C ASP A 362 29.56 -9.48 7.06
N TRP A 363 29.49 -8.75 5.97
CA TRP A 363 30.46 -8.87 4.88
C TRP A 363 31.86 -8.47 5.32
N LEU A 364 32.02 -7.34 6.03
CA LEU A 364 33.29 -6.85 6.53
C LEU A 364 33.97 -7.81 7.52
N LYS A 365 33.20 -8.55 8.32
CA LYS A 365 33.75 -9.57 9.25
C LYS A 365 34.38 -10.76 8.51
N ASN A 366 34.01 -10.97 7.25
CA ASN A 366 34.46 -12.07 6.42
C ASN A 366 35.56 -11.67 5.41
N GLN A 367 36.01 -10.37 5.44
CA GLN A 367 37.14 -9.86 4.68
C GLN A 367 38.45 -10.07 5.46
#